data_7b88a70aa042b78bc1677986393a5d6f
#
_entry.id   7b88a70aa042b78bc1677986393a5d6f
#
_cell.length_a   1.000
_cell.length_b   1.000
_cell.length_c   1.000
_cell.angle_alpha   90.00
_cell.angle_beta   90.00
_cell.angle_gamma   90.00
#
_symmetry.space_group_name_H-M   'P 1'
#
loop_
_entity.id
_entity.type
_entity.pdbx_description
1 polymer ?
#
loop_
_entity_poly.entity_id
_entity_poly.type
_entity_poly.pdbx_seq_one_letter_code
_entity_poly.pdbx_strand_id
1 'polypeptide(L)'
;MIEVKDLTKDYHIRKGLFKPFNIVNAVKGVSFSITQGEKIGLIGLNGAGKSTLMKMMSGVLKPTSGSVRVNGFIPYKRENSFLKSIGVVMGQKSILLYDIPVKDSLKYYKEVYGIGDKTFKERLGYYDEILNLKELYETPVRKLSFGQRMRCELCASLLHNPKVIFLDEPTIGLDIVVKNEILSFLDYLNKNSNTTICLTTHNIDEIEKLCSRLIIVDNGQIVFDGDKKLFNNVKSDKIIRFKNENNISMEYLESISKKVIDGDEIELVVLADKVNEIVSFLVKNSVSDINISDESLEDLLIKFYGENKR
;
A
#
# COMPACT_ATOMS: atom_id res chain seq x y z
N MET A 1 5.26 1.63 18.78
CA MET A 1 5.04 2.88 18.12
C MET A 1 3.58 3.08 17.72
N ILE A 2 2.94 2.17 16.96
CA ILE A 2 1.48 2.13 16.79
C ILE A 2 0.96 0.87 17.48
N GLU A 3 -0.08 1.02 18.29
CA GLU A 3 -0.76 -0.08 18.97
C GLU A 3 -2.25 0.01 18.68
N VAL A 4 -2.82 -1.07 18.19
CA VAL A 4 -4.25 -1.22 17.90
C VAL A 4 -4.76 -2.42 18.67
N LYS A 5 -5.83 -2.25 19.48
CA LYS A 5 -6.39 -3.31 20.32
C LYS A 5 -7.91 -3.33 20.19
N ASP A 6 -8.45 -4.45 19.73
CA ASP A 6 -9.87 -4.75 19.57
C ASP A 6 -10.67 -3.60 18.90
N LEU A 7 -10.02 -2.96 17.90
CA LEU A 7 -10.52 -1.74 17.27
C LEU A 7 -11.73 -2.05 16.39
N THR A 8 -12.84 -1.33 16.59
CA THR A 8 -14.05 -1.45 15.78
C THR A 8 -14.46 -0.13 15.18
N LYS A 9 -15.14 -0.22 14.03
CA LYS A 9 -15.82 0.93 13.44
C LYS A 9 -17.10 0.54 12.75
N ASP A 10 -18.20 1.08 13.27
CA ASP A 10 -19.54 0.93 12.74
C ASP A 10 -20.00 2.26 12.13
N TYR A 11 -20.59 2.18 10.94
CA TYR A 11 -21.27 3.30 10.31
C TYR A 11 -22.78 3.09 10.33
N HIS A 12 -23.51 4.05 10.84
CA HIS A 12 -24.96 4.08 10.81
C HIS A 12 -25.43 4.84 9.57
N ILE A 13 -25.78 4.11 8.51
CA ILE A 13 -26.18 4.68 7.23
C ILE A 13 -27.70 4.67 7.12
N ARG A 14 -28.31 5.83 6.88
CA ARG A 14 -29.75 5.96 6.65
C ARG A 14 -30.02 6.10 5.16
N LYS A 15 -30.69 5.13 4.55
CA LYS A 15 -31.05 5.12 3.11
C LYS A 15 -32.40 5.83 2.86
N GLY A 16 -32.69 6.94 3.52
CA GLY A 16 -33.93 7.73 3.37
C GLY A 16 -34.47 8.27 4.69
N LEU A 17 -35.31 9.32 4.63
CA LEU A 17 -35.77 10.08 5.79
C LEU A 17 -36.53 9.22 6.82
N PHE A 18 -37.26 8.19 6.37
CA PHE A 18 -38.11 7.32 7.17
C PHE A 18 -37.66 5.86 7.24
N LYS A 19 -36.44 5.53 6.71
CA LYS A 19 -35.94 4.14 6.77
C LYS A 19 -35.09 3.93 8.02
N PRO A 20 -35.07 2.69 8.58
CA PRO A 20 -34.19 2.35 9.70
C PRO A 20 -32.73 2.52 9.31
N PHE A 21 -31.86 2.72 10.32
CA PHE A 21 -30.42 2.75 10.11
C PHE A 21 -29.93 1.35 9.68
N ASN A 22 -29.17 1.30 8.63
CA ASN A 22 -28.37 0.14 8.27
C ASN A 22 -26.99 0.28 8.93
N ILE A 23 -26.57 -0.71 9.71
CA ILE A 23 -25.26 -0.70 10.36
C ILE A 23 -24.28 -1.42 9.44
N VAL A 24 -23.21 -0.71 9.06
CA VAL A 24 -22.10 -1.27 8.30
C VAL A 24 -20.89 -1.37 9.22
N ASN A 25 -20.53 -2.60 9.61
CA ASN A 25 -19.37 -2.89 10.44
C ASN A 25 -18.11 -2.88 9.56
N ALA A 26 -17.49 -1.70 9.42
CA ALA A 26 -16.34 -1.51 8.54
C ALA A 26 -15.02 -2.05 9.09
N VAL A 27 -14.91 -2.14 10.43
CA VAL A 27 -13.78 -2.75 11.14
C VAL A 27 -14.32 -3.52 12.34
N LYS A 28 -13.88 -4.77 12.50
CA LYS A 28 -14.51 -5.76 13.39
C LYS A 28 -13.49 -6.34 14.39
N GLY A 29 -13.06 -5.54 15.38
CA GLY A 29 -12.22 -6.03 16.47
C GLY A 29 -10.80 -6.40 16.04
N VAL A 30 -10.13 -5.51 15.29
CA VAL A 30 -8.76 -5.75 14.82
C VAL A 30 -7.74 -5.37 15.87
N SER A 31 -6.66 -6.18 15.99
CA SER A 31 -5.54 -5.96 16.90
C SER A 31 -4.22 -6.22 16.18
N PHE A 32 -3.30 -5.25 16.22
CA PHE A 32 -1.94 -5.37 15.71
C PHE A 32 -1.06 -4.26 16.30
N SER A 33 0.24 -4.40 16.12
CA SER A 33 1.21 -3.36 16.49
C SER A 33 2.21 -3.11 15.39
N ILE A 34 2.75 -1.87 15.30
CA ILE A 34 3.77 -1.50 14.34
C ILE A 34 4.91 -0.86 15.13
N THR A 35 6.14 -1.30 14.88
CA THR A 35 7.35 -0.73 15.47
C THR A 35 7.86 0.48 14.69
N GLN A 36 8.79 1.22 15.27
CA GLN A 36 9.39 2.36 14.59
C GLN A 36 10.25 1.90 13.42
N GLY A 37 10.15 2.60 12.30
CA GLY A 37 10.92 2.30 11.09
C GLY A 37 10.37 1.15 10.26
N GLU A 38 9.29 0.49 10.67
CA GLU A 38 8.63 -0.50 9.81
C GLU A 38 7.98 0.15 8.58
N LYS A 39 8.02 -0.59 7.47
CA LYS A 39 7.28 -0.29 6.24
C LYS A 39 6.20 -1.34 6.07
N ILE A 40 4.97 -0.97 6.33
CA ILE A 40 3.83 -1.89 6.24
C ILE A 40 2.90 -1.53 5.10
N GLY A 41 2.38 -2.57 4.44
CA GLY A 41 1.31 -2.48 3.47
C GLY A 41 0.01 -3.02 4.03
N LEU A 42 -1.04 -2.21 4.03
CA LEU A 42 -2.41 -2.66 4.27
C LEU A 42 -3.06 -3.00 2.93
N ILE A 43 -3.30 -4.27 2.69
CA ILE A 43 -3.92 -4.77 1.46
C ILE A 43 -5.34 -5.27 1.73
N GLY A 44 -6.16 -5.25 0.71
CA GLY A 44 -7.50 -5.81 0.74
C GLY A 44 -8.35 -5.28 -0.41
N LEU A 45 -9.47 -5.91 -0.67
CA LEU A 45 -10.42 -5.47 -1.68
C LEU A 45 -11.03 -4.11 -1.33
N ASN A 46 -11.66 -3.47 -2.32
CA ASN A 46 -12.40 -2.23 -2.09
C ASN A 46 -13.53 -2.49 -1.08
N GLY A 47 -13.62 -1.63 -0.06
CA GLY A 47 -14.59 -1.80 1.04
C GLY A 47 -14.13 -2.73 2.17
N ALA A 48 -12.95 -3.35 2.10
CA ALA A 48 -12.44 -4.25 3.14
C ALA A 48 -12.16 -3.57 4.51
N GLY A 49 -12.09 -2.23 4.56
CA GLY A 49 -11.86 -1.49 5.81
C GLY A 49 -10.50 -0.77 5.90
N LYS A 50 -9.61 -0.90 4.91
CA LYS A 50 -8.25 -0.32 4.89
C LYS A 50 -8.21 1.18 5.19
N SER A 51 -8.91 1.99 4.37
CA SER A 51 -8.96 3.44 4.56
C SER A 51 -9.65 3.85 5.87
N THR A 52 -10.56 3.01 6.38
CA THR A 52 -11.18 3.24 7.70
C THR A 52 -10.14 3.04 8.82
N LEU A 53 -9.34 1.99 8.77
CA LEU A 53 -8.23 1.76 9.68
C LEU A 53 -7.22 2.92 9.62
N MET A 54 -6.81 3.29 8.42
CA MET A 54 -5.88 4.40 8.20
C MET A 54 -6.40 5.71 8.79
N LYS A 55 -7.69 6.02 8.59
CA LYS A 55 -8.33 7.22 9.16
C LYS A 55 -8.42 7.18 10.69
N MET A 56 -8.58 6.00 11.30
CA MET A 56 -8.57 5.88 12.76
C MET A 56 -7.15 6.06 13.33
N MET A 57 -6.14 5.48 12.70
CA MET A 57 -4.74 5.65 13.11
C MET A 57 -4.22 7.07 12.92
N SER A 58 -4.66 7.76 11.87
CA SER A 58 -4.28 9.16 11.60
C SER A 58 -5.10 10.20 12.36
N GLY A 59 -6.09 9.77 13.18
CA GLY A 59 -6.92 10.68 13.98
C GLY A 59 -8.02 11.42 13.20
N VAL A 60 -8.24 11.07 11.94
CA VAL A 60 -9.33 11.61 11.12
C VAL A 60 -10.68 11.04 11.57
N LEU A 61 -10.69 9.81 12.06
CA LEU A 61 -11.89 9.09 12.45
C LEU A 61 -11.77 8.56 13.88
N LYS A 62 -12.83 8.74 14.68
CA LYS A 62 -12.93 8.15 16.02
C LYS A 62 -13.43 6.69 15.91
N PRO A 63 -12.81 5.73 16.60
CA PRO A 63 -13.32 4.36 16.72
C PRO A 63 -14.71 4.29 17.37
N THR A 64 -15.44 3.22 17.08
CA THR A 64 -16.70 2.88 17.81
C THR A 64 -16.34 2.24 19.16
N SER A 65 -15.41 1.28 19.17
CA SER A 65 -14.86 0.66 20.39
C SER A 65 -13.40 0.24 20.19
N GLY A 66 -12.80 -0.32 21.22
CA GLY A 66 -11.37 -0.64 21.23
C GLY A 66 -10.47 0.57 21.43
N SER A 67 -9.19 0.40 21.19
CA SER A 67 -8.22 1.47 21.38
C SER A 67 -7.17 1.52 20.27
N VAL A 68 -6.69 2.73 19.97
CA VAL A 68 -5.56 2.97 19.09
C VAL A 68 -4.64 4.01 19.73
N ARG A 69 -3.34 3.73 19.71
CA ARG A 69 -2.28 4.66 20.12
C ARG A 69 -1.25 4.78 19.01
N VAL A 70 -0.80 5.99 18.75
CA VAL A 70 0.26 6.30 17.78
C VAL A 70 1.25 7.23 18.46
N ASN A 71 2.52 6.85 18.53
CA ASN A 71 3.56 7.59 19.26
C ASN A 71 3.20 7.88 20.73
N GLY A 72 2.39 7.01 21.38
CA GLY A 72 1.88 7.20 22.73
C GLY A 72 0.60 8.03 22.83
N PHE A 73 0.20 8.73 21.78
CA PHE A 73 -1.00 9.58 21.74
C PHE A 73 -2.25 8.80 21.33
N ILE A 74 -3.41 9.32 21.71
CA ILE A 74 -4.71 8.86 21.23
C ILE A 74 -5.09 9.69 20.00
N PRO A 75 -5.07 9.14 18.77
CA PRO A 75 -5.14 9.90 17.53
C PRO A 75 -6.36 10.81 17.41
N TYR A 76 -7.55 10.35 17.78
CA TYR A 76 -8.79 11.13 17.63
C TYR A 76 -8.91 12.33 18.59
N LYS A 77 -8.03 12.44 19.60
CA LYS A 77 -7.92 13.65 20.44
C LYS A 77 -7.24 14.79 19.70
N ARG A 78 -6.48 14.49 18.64
CA ARG A 78 -5.84 15.44 17.74
C ARG A 78 -4.98 16.49 18.48
N GLU A 79 -4.29 16.05 19.52
CA GLU A 79 -3.33 16.89 20.25
C GLU A 79 -2.25 17.43 19.30
N ASN A 80 -1.82 18.69 19.48
CA ASN A 80 -0.81 19.32 18.61
C ASN A 80 0.48 18.51 18.50
N SER A 81 0.94 17.91 19.60
CA SER A 81 2.11 17.05 19.63
C SER A 81 1.94 15.78 18.79
N PHE A 82 0.74 15.21 18.78
CA PHE A 82 0.39 14.10 17.90
C PHE A 82 0.41 14.53 16.43
N LEU A 83 -0.28 15.63 16.08
CA LEU A 83 -0.35 16.11 14.70
C LEU A 83 1.03 16.45 14.13
N LYS A 84 1.94 16.98 14.96
CA LYS A 84 3.34 17.23 14.58
C LYS A 84 4.18 15.96 14.46
N SER A 85 3.71 14.82 14.96
CA SER A 85 4.44 13.55 14.91
C SER A 85 4.06 12.67 13.71
N ILE A 86 3.04 13.04 12.95
CA ILE A 86 2.53 12.27 11.81
C ILE A 86 2.48 13.09 10.53
N GLY A 87 2.75 12.45 9.40
CA GLY A 87 2.41 12.92 8.07
C GLY A 87 1.21 12.14 7.51
N VAL A 88 0.36 12.77 6.73
CA VAL A 88 -0.82 12.11 6.14
C VAL A 88 -0.97 12.56 4.70
N VAL A 89 -1.04 11.60 3.78
CA VAL A 89 -1.39 11.82 2.37
C VAL A 89 -2.55 10.92 2.01
N MET A 90 -3.63 11.51 1.52
CA MET A 90 -4.81 10.79 1.06
C MET A 90 -4.99 11.07 -0.42
N GLY A 91 -4.76 10.07 -1.28
CA GLY A 91 -4.65 10.23 -2.73
C GLY A 91 -5.78 11.01 -3.41
N GLN A 92 -6.98 10.99 -2.85
CA GLN A 92 -8.14 11.70 -3.41
C GLN A 92 -8.33 13.13 -2.87
N LYS A 93 -7.62 13.53 -1.80
CA LYS A 93 -7.79 14.84 -1.16
C LYS A 93 -6.45 15.54 -1.04
N SER A 94 -6.33 16.67 -1.71
CA SER A 94 -5.14 17.51 -1.59
C SER A 94 -5.09 18.20 -0.22
N ILE A 95 -3.89 18.19 0.38
CA ILE A 95 -3.58 19.02 1.54
C ILE A 95 -3.10 20.41 1.11
N LEU A 96 -2.64 20.57 -0.15
CA LEU A 96 -2.17 21.85 -0.68
C LEU A 96 -3.33 22.81 -0.95
N LEU A 97 -3.05 24.09 -0.84
CA LEU A 97 -4.04 25.16 -1.06
C LEU A 97 -4.25 25.36 -2.57
N TYR A 98 -5.43 25.03 -3.06
CA TYR A 98 -5.76 24.80 -4.47
C TYR A 98 -5.48 25.98 -5.42
N ASP A 99 -5.78 27.21 -4.97
CA ASP A 99 -5.73 28.38 -5.83
C ASP A 99 -4.41 29.17 -5.80
N ILE A 100 -3.49 28.82 -4.91
CA ILE A 100 -2.21 29.52 -4.75
C ILE A 100 -1.05 28.71 -5.27
N PRO A 101 0.12 29.35 -5.56
CA PRO A 101 1.34 28.67 -5.95
C PRO A 101 1.80 27.63 -4.92
N VAL A 102 2.46 26.58 -5.40
CA VAL A 102 3.01 25.51 -4.53
C VAL A 102 3.89 26.09 -3.42
N LYS A 103 4.79 27.02 -3.76
CA LYS A 103 5.70 27.65 -2.78
C LYS A 103 4.95 28.29 -1.61
N ASP A 104 3.80 28.89 -1.88
CA ASP A 104 3.03 29.57 -0.84
C ASP A 104 2.23 28.58 0.00
N SER A 105 1.77 27.46 -0.58
CA SER A 105 1.25 26.34 0.18
C SER A 105 2.30 25.75 1.11
N LEU A 106 3.54 25.57 0.65
CA LEU A 106 4.63 25.04 1.48
C LEU A 106 5.02 26.01 2.60
N LYS A 107 5.05 27.34 2.32
CA LYS A 107 5.25 28.36 3.37
C LYS A 107 4.13 28.35 4.41
N TYR A 108 2.88 28.17 3.98
CA TYR A 108 1.75 28.04 4.89
C TYR A 108 1.99 26.87 5.87
N TYR A 109 2.40 25.70 5.38
CA TYR A 109 2.73 24.56 6.24
C TYR A 109 3.95 24.80 7.13
N LYS A 110 4.95 25.55 6.65
CA LYS A 110 6.07 26.00 7.50
C LYS A 110 5.56 26.72 8.75
N GLU A 111 4.65 27.68 8.56
CA GLU A 111 4.07 28.45 9.67
C GLU A 111 3.16 27.57 10.56
N VAL A 112 2.31 26.74 9.99
CA VAL A 112 1.41 25.84 10.75
C VAL A 112 2.22 24.90 11.67
N TYR A 113 3.34 24.38 11.18
CA TYR A 113 4.19 23.49 11.99
C TYR A 113 5.23 24.23 12.85
N GLY A 114 5.39 25.54 12.67
CA GLY A 114 6.37 26.36 13.39
C GLY A 114 7.81 26.02 13.01
N ILE A 115 8.07 25.81 11.71
CA ILE A 115 9.40 25.44 11.20
C ILE A 115 10.21 26.73 10.97
N GLY A 116 11.40 26.83 11.59
CA GLY A 116 12.29 27.98 11.38
C GLY A 116 12.81 28.05 9.94
N ASP A 117 13.15 29.28 9.47
CA ASP A 117 13.54 29.52 8.08
C ASP A 117 14.74 28.68 7.61
N LYS A 118 15.76 28.53 8.45
CA LYS A 118 16.94 27.73 8.13
C LYS A 118 16.55 26.26 7.89
N THR A 119 15.85 25.67 8.84
CA THR A 119 15.39 24.26 8.75
C THR A 119 14.44 24.04 7.58
N PHE A 120 13.57 25.01 7.31
CA PHE A 120 12.67 24.95 6.14
C PHE A 120 13.44 24.91 4.84
N LYS A 121 14.42 25.82 4.66
CA LYS A 121 15.25 25.87 3.44
C LYS A 121 16.07 24.59 3.26
N GLU A 122 16.67 24.07 4.34
CA GLU A 122 17.46 22.82 4.31
C GLU A 122 16.59 21.63 3.89
N ARG A 123 15.41 21.46 4.52
CA ARG A 123 14.49 20.36 4.18
C ARG A 123 13.90 20.49 2.79
N LEU A 124 13.54 21.72 2.42
CA LEU A 124 12.99 21.95 1.09
C LEU A 124 14.03 21.67 -0.01
N GLY A 125 15.30 22.12 0.18
CA GLY A 125 16.39 21.81 -0.74
C GLY A 125 16.61 20.29 -0.89
N TYR A 126 16.55 19.56 0.20
CA TYR A 126 16.65 18.10 0.19
C TYR A 126 15.51 17.43 -0.61
N TYR A 127 14.25 17.86 -0.39
CA TYR A 127 13.10 17.33 -1.14
C TYR A 127 13.09 17.78 -2.60
N ASP A 128 13.63 18.96 -2.89
CA ASP A 128 13.78 19.46 -4.26
C ASP A 128 14.64 18.56 -5.13
N GLU A 129 15.76 18.08 -4.58
CA GLU A 129 16.70 17.23 -5.31
C GLU A 129 16.08 15.88 -5.69
N ILE A 130 15.20 15.35 -4.82
CA ILE A 130 14.65 14.01 -4.99
C ILE A 130 13.31 14.03 -5.74
N LEU A 131 12.46 15.03 -5.45
CA LEU A 131 11.10 15.10 -5.98
C LEU A 131 10.95 16.07 -7.17
N ASN A 132 12.04 16.73 -7.61
CA ASN A 132 12.05 17.67 -8.72
C ASN A 132 10.96 18.77 -8.60
N LEU A 133 10.94 19.49 -7.46
CA LEU A 133 9.86 20.44 -7.13
C LEU A 133 10.09 21.85 -7.67
N LYS A 134 11.34 22.25 -7.98
CA LYS A 134 11.71 23.64 -8.31
C LYS A 134 10.88 24.25 -9.42
N GLU A 135 10.63 23.49 -10.49
CA GLU A 135 9.86 23.94 -11.64
C GLU A 135 8.38 24.15 -11.32
N LEU A 136 7.90 23.57 -10.19
CA LEU A 136 6.50 23.60 -9.81
C LEU A 136 6.17 24.75 -8.84
N TYR A 137 7.16 25.41 -8.25
CA TYR A 137 6.98 26.38 -7.18
C TYR A 137 6.06 27.55 -7.52
N GLU A 138 6.20 28.09 -8.73
CA GLU A 138 5.39 29.24 -9.19
C GLU A 138 4.03 28.80 -9.75
N THR A 139 3.79 27.49 -9.87
CA THR A 139 2.56 26.98 -10.48
C THR A 139 1.46 26.89 -9.42
N PRO A 140 0.26 27.46 -9.66
CA PRO A 140 -0.90 27.23 -8.83
C PRO A 140 -1.25 25.74 -8.75
N VAL A 141 -1.57 25.24 -7.54
CA VAL A 141 -1.81 23.80 -7.29
C VAL A 141 -2.85 23.19 -8.25
N ARG A 142 -3.91 23.96 -8.59
CA ARG A 142 -4.97 23.54 -9.54
C ARG A 142 -4.48 23.24 -10.97
N LYS A 143 -3.30 23.74 -11.34
CA LYS A 143 -2.71 23.53 -12.68
C LYS A 143 -1.74 22.36 -12.75
N LEU A 144 -1.42 21.75 -11.61
CA LEU A 144 -0.53 20.61 -11.55
C LEU A 144 -1.20 19.36 -12.11
N SER A 145 -0.42 18.52 -12.80
CA SER A 145 -0.82 17.14 -13.07
C SER A 145 -0.96 16.38 -11.75
N PHE A 146 -1.63 15.23 -11.77
CA PHE A 146 -1.82 14.44 -10.56
C PHE A 146 -0.47 14.02 -9.95
N GLY A 147 0.49 13.58 -10.75
CA GLY A 147 1.83 13.20 -10.29
C GLY A 147 2.63 14.39 -9.73
N GLN A 148 2.59 15.55 -10.41
CA GLN A 148 3.21 16.76 -9.89
C GLN A 148 2.62 17.17 -8.54
N ARG A 149 1.30 17.11 -8.41
CA ARG A 149 0.60 17.41 -7.16
C ARG A 149 1.01 16.43 -6.07
N MET A 150 1.07 15.14 -6.34
CA MET A 150 1.46 14.13 -5.37
C MET A 150 2.88 14.34 -4.83
N ARG A 151 3.85 14.70 -5.69
CA ARG A 151 5.21 15.06 -5.26
C ARG A 151 5.21 16.25 -4.29
N CYS A 152 4.44 17.28 -4.60
CA CYS A 152 4.30 18.47 -3.73
C CYS A 152 3.58 18.14 -2.40
N GLU A 153 2.58 17.26 -2.41
CA GLU A 153 1.87 16.81 -1.22
C GLU A 153 2.76 15.99 -0.28
N LEU A 154 3.57 15.08 -0.84
CA LEU A 154 4.58 14.36 -0.07
C LEU A 154 5.54 15.32 0.60
N CYS A 155 6.09 16.29 -0.14
CA CYS A 155 6.94 17.32 0.44
C CYS A 155 6.26 18.04 1.60
N ALA A 156 5.04 18.56 1.39
CA ALA A 156 4.29 19.29 2.42
C ALA A 156 4.04 18.44 3.68
N SER A 157 3.70 17.15 3.49
CA SER A 157 3.42 16.21 4.58
C SER A 157 4.67 15.79 5.38
N LEU A 158 5.86 16.07 4.85
CA LEU A 158 7.14 15.68 5.43
C LEU A 158 7.96 16.87 5.97
N LEU A 159 7.59 18.11 5.66
CA LEU A 159 8.34 19.32 6.07
C LEU A 159 8.62 19.38 7.58
N HIS A 160 7.71 18.90 8.40
CA HIS A 160 7.84 18.89 9.86
C HIS A 160 8.58 17.67 10.42
N ASN A 161 9.11 16.79 9.55
CA ASN A 161 9.86 15.58 9.90
C ASN A 161 9.07 14.62 10.81
N PRO A 162 7.95 14.09 10.34
CA PRO A 162 7.10 13.19 11.12
C PRO A 162 7.79 11.85 11.40
N LYS A 163 7.43 11.22 12.53
CA LYS A 163 7.88 9.86 12.88
C LYS A 163 7.14 8.77 12.11
N VAL A 164 5.92 9.06 11.66
CA VAL A 164 5.05 8.15 10.89
C VAL A 164 4.46 8.92 9.72
N ILE A 165 4.41 8.28 8.55
CA ILE A 165 3.61 8.74 7.42
C ILE A 165 2.51 7.73 7.10
N PHE A 166 1.29 8.22 6.98
CA PHE A 166 0.12 7.47 6.54
C PHE A 166 -0.20 7.84 5.10
N LEU A 167 -0.21 6.85 4.21
CA LEU A 167 -0.39 7.00 2.77
C LEU A 167 -1.60 6.16 2.32
N ASP A 168 -2.72 6.81 2.02
CA ASP A 168 -3.94 6.12 1.57
C ASP A 168 -4.03 6.20 0.05
N GLU A 169 -3.62 5.12 -0.63
CA GLU A 169 -3.56 5.00 -2.09
C GLU A 169 -2.79 6.14 -2.79
N PRO A 170 -1.53 6.43 -2.42
CA PRO A 170 -0.81 7.63 -2.88
C PRO A 170 -0.43 7.58 -4.35
N THR A 171 -0.46 6.44 -4.98
CA THR A 171 0.04 6.20 -6.35
C THR A 171 -1.08 5.91 -7.35
N ILE A 172 -2.34 5.92 -6.90
CA ILE A 172 -3.50 5.67 -7.79
C ILE A 172 -3.55 6.72 -8.90
N GLY A 173 -3.69 6.28 -10.16
CA GLY A 173 -3.77 7.19 -11.31
C GLY A 173 -2.45 7.83 -11.74
N LEU A 174 -1.31 7.40 -11.18
CA LEU A 174 0.03 7.80 -11.63
C LEU A 174 0.54 6.87 -12.72
N ASP A 175 1.33 7.43 -13.63
CA ASP A 175 2.12 6.64 -14.55
C ASP A 175 3.24 5.86 -13.84
N ILE A 176 3.77 4.84 -14.50
CA ILE A 176 4.74 3.90 -13.92
C ILE A 176 6.05 4.58 -13.48
N VAL A 177 6.45 5.65 -14.16
CA VAL A 177 7.70 6.36 -13.87
C VAL A 177 7.56 7.13 -12.56
N VAL A 178 6.55 7.99 -12.47
CA VAL A 178 6.26 8.80 -11.26
C VAL A 178 5.97 7.90 -10.05
N LYS A 179 5.24 6.79 -10.27
CA LYS A 179 5.00 5.79 -9.24
C LYS A 179 6.30 5.24 -8.67
N ASN A 180 7.23 4.80 -9.52
CA ASN A 180 8.53 4.26 -9.10
C ASN A 180 9.40 5.32 -8.39
N GLU A 181 9.38 6.57 -8.84
CA GLU A 181 10.06 7.68 -8.17
C GLU A 181 9.54 7.87 -6.73
N ILE A 182 8.22 7.87 -6.55
CA ILE A 182 7.60 8.01 -5.23
C ILE A 182 7.95 6.83 -4.31
N LEU A 183 7.89 5.60 -4.80
CA LEU A 183 8.24 4.42 -4.00
C LEU A 183 9.72 4.44 -3.59
N SER A 184 10.61 4.81 -4.50
CA SER A 184 12.05 4.95 -4.24
C SER A 184 12.32 6.06 -3.23
N PHE A 185 11.62 7.18 -3.32
CA PHE A 185 11.70 8.27 -2.35
C PHE A 185 11.24 7.83 -0.95
N LEU A 186 10.13 7.10 -0.84
CA LEU A 186 9.63 6.60 0.43
C LEU A 186 10.59 5.58 1.06
N ASP A 187 11.19 4.70 0.27
CA ASP A 187 12.21 3.77 0.75
C ASP A 187 13.45 4.50 1.27
N TYR A 188 13.91 5.50 0.52
CA TYR A 188 15.02 6.36 0.91
C TYR A 188 14.72 7.13 2.21
N LEU A 189 13.54 7.72 2.33
CA LEU A 189 13.08 8.41 3.53
C LEU A 189 13.12 7.49 4.77
N ASN A 190 12.58 6.29 4.63
CA ASN A 190 12.58 5.30 5.71
C ASN A 190 14.00 4.95 6.16
N LYS A 191 14.90 4.66 5.21
CA LYS A 191 16.30 4.28 5.49
C LYS A 191 17.10 5.38 6.19
N ASN A 192 16.87 6.66 5.82
CA ASN A 192 17.67 7.78 6.31
C ASN A 192 17.09 8.45 7.57
N SER A 193 15.77 8.45 7.72
CA SER A 193 15.07 9.14 8.81
C SER A 193 14.40 8.18 9.80
N ASN A 194 14.47 6.87 9.57
CA ASN A 194 13.77 5.85 10.36
C ASN A 194 12.26 6.15 10.52
N THR A 195 11.68 6.82 9.50
CA THR A 195 10.26 7.14 9.46
C THR A 195 9.45 5.88 9.20
N THR A 196 8.47 5.60 10.03
CA THR A 196 7.53 4.49 9.82
C THR A 196 6.59 4.81 8.68
N ILE A 197 6.39 3.87 7.77
CA ILE A 197 5.52 4.03 6.60
C ILE A 197 4.34 3.07 6.70
N CYS A 198 3.14 3.63 6.67
CA CYS A 198 1.89 2.87 6.58
C CYS A 198 1.23 3.20 5.24
N LEU A 199 1.22 2.24 4.33
CA LEU A 199 0.70 2.38 2.97
C LEU A 199 -0.56 1.54 2.80
N THR A 200 -1.66 2.12 2.30
CA THR A 200 -2.75 1.33 1.71
C THR A 200 -2.61 1.34 0.20
N THR A 201 -2.76 0.20 -0.41
CA THR A 201 -2.80 0.05 -1.86
C THR A 201 -3.56 -1.22 -2.23
N HIS A 202 -4.06 -1.26 -3.45
CA HIS A 202 -4.53 -2.49 -4.10
C HIS A 202 -3.51 -2.98 -5.14
N ASN A 203 -2.41 -2.26 -5.34
CA ASN A 203 -1.36 -2.63 -6.27
C ASN A 203 -0.22 -3.35 -5.53
N ILE A 204 0.00 -4.57 -5.92
CA ILE A 204 0.90 -5.51 -5.27
C ILE A 204 2.36 -5.17 -5.51
N ASP A 205 2.70 -4.66 -6.70
CA ASP A 205 4.08 -4.23 -7.02
C ASP A 205 4.59 -3.16 -6.04
N GLU A 206 3.69 -2.29 -5.55
CA GLU A 206 4.05 -1.26 -4.57
C GLU A 206 4.47 -1.88 -3.26
N ILE A 207 3.73 -2.91 -2.84
CA ILE A 207 4.02 -3.65 -1.63
C ILE A 207 5.34 -4.40 -1.78
N GLU A 208 5.55 -5.07 -2.90
CA GLU A 208 6.77 -5.81 -3.16
C GLU A 208 8.00 -4.91 -3.15
N LYS A 209 7.89 -3.71 -3.71
CA LYS A 209 8.99 -2.75 -3.78
C LYS A 209 9.26 -2.04 -2.46
N LEU A 210 8.23 -1.67 -1.70
CA LEU A 210 8.38 -0.79 -0.55
C LEU A 210 8.26 -1.51 0.79
N CYS A 211 7.30 -2.42 0.95
CA CYS A 211 6.93 -2.95 2.25
C CYS A 211 7.69 -4.23 2.60
N SER A 212 8.00 -4.42 3.88
CA SER A 212 8.56 -5.66 4.43
C SER A 212 7.50 -6.53 5.10
N ARG A 213 6.42 -5.92 5.58
CA ARG A 213 5.32 -6.58 6.28
C ARG A 213 3.99 -6.26 5.63
N LEU A 214 3.11 -7.26 5.59
CA LEU A 214 1.77 -7.18 5.06
C LEU A 214 0.76 -7.32 6.19
N ILE A 215 -0.30 -6.52 6.13
CA ILE A 215 -1.54 -6.74 6.88
C ILE A 215 -2.66 -6.83 5.85
N ILE A 216 -3.22 -8.03 5.70
CA ILE A 216 -4.32 -8.27 4.77
C ILE A 216 -5.63 -8.11 5.52
N VAL A 217 -6.47 -7.22 5.00
CA VAL A 217 -7.79 -6.92 5.57
C VAL A 217 -8.87 -7.44 4.64
N ASP A 218 -9.77 -8.26 5.15
CA ASP A 218 -10.97 -8.71 4.45
C ASP A 218 -12.20 -8.53 5.32
N ASN A 219 -13.28 -7.98 4.75
CA ASN A 219 -14.56 -7.77 5.43
C ASN A 219 -14.44 -7.15 6.84
N GLY A 220 -13.48 -6.23 7.03
CA GLY A 220 -13.22 -5.53 8.28
C GLY A 220 -12.41 -6.31 9.31
N GLN A 221 -11.86 -7.46 8.97
CA GLN A 221 -11.02 -8.30 9.83
C GLN A 221 -9.61 -8.42 9.25
N ILE A 222 -8.60 -8.65 10.11
CA ILE A 222 -7.25 -9.00 9.67
C ILE A 222 -7.23 -10.51 9.44
N VAL A 223 -6.89 -10.91 8.23
CA VAL A 223 -6.81 -12.32 7.81
C VAL A 223 -5.37 -12.79 7.66
N PHE A 224 -4.43 -11.86 7.56
CA PHE A 224 -2.99 -12.13 7.62
C PHE A 224 -2.27 -10.91 8.19
N ASP A 225 -1.25 -11.15 9.02
CA ASP A 225 -0.32 -10.15 9.53
C ASP A 225 1.07 -10.78 9.69
N GLY A 226 2.03 -10.37 8.88
CA GLY A 226 3.37 -10.95 8.90
C GLY A 226 4.32 -10.43 7.83
N ASP A 227 5.54 -10.94 7.83
CA ASP A 227 6.53 -10.69 6.80
C ASP A 227 5.99 -11.14 5.43
N LYS A 228 6.18 -10.31 4.40
CA LYS A 228 5.72 -10.63 3.05
C LYS A 228 6.32 -11.93 2.51
N LYS A 229 7.55 -12.29 2.91
CA LYS A 229 8.19 -13.54 2.54
C LYS A 229 7.46 -14.76 3.09
N LEU A 230 6.89 -14.65 4.31
CA LEU A 230 6.10 -15.73 4.88
C LEU A 230 4.81 -15.96 4.10
N PHE A 231 4.19 -14.90 3.61
CA PHE A 231 3.00 -15.01 2.76
C PHE A 231 3.31 -15.75 1.45
N ASN A 232 4.44 -15.43 0.81
CA ASN A 232 4.91 -16.12 -0.38
C ASN A 232 5.24 -17.62 -0.12
N ASN A 233 5.79 -17.94 1.06
CA ASN A 233 6.17 -19.32 1.41
C ASN A 233 4.97 -20.21 1.82
N VAL A 234 3.89 -19.63 2.31
CA VAL A 234 2.73 -20.39 2.82
C VAL A 234 1.93 -21.08 1.70
N LYS A 235 2.02 -20.59 0.45
CA LYS A 235 1.25 -21.12 -0.69
C LYS A 235 2.04 -21.12 -2.03
N SER A 236 3.35 -21.20 -2.01
CA SER A 236 4.13 -21.08 -3.25
C SER A 236 4.06 -22.34 -4.13
N ASP A 237 3.02 -22.41 -4.93
CA ASP A 237 3.11 -23.17 -6.17
C ASP A 237 4.12 -22.46 -7.09
N LYS A 238 4.72 -23.18 -8.01
CA LYS A 238 5.61 -22.61 -9.03
C LYS A 238 4.84 -22.45 -10.33
N ILE A 239 5.18 -21.42 -11.08
CA ILE A 239 4.65 -21.20 -12.40
C ILE A 239 5.74 -21.56 -13.40
N ILE A 240 5.44 -22.49 -14.32
CA ILE A 240 6.31 -22.86 -15.42
C ILE A 240 5.65 -22.35 -16.70
N ARG A 241 6.35 -21.44 -17.42
CA ARG A 241 5.90 -20.88 -18.71
C ARG A 241 6.80 -21.38 -19.82
N PHE A 242 6.19 -21.79 -20.93
CA PHE A 242 6.89 -22.22 -22.14
C PHE A 242 5.99 -22.15 -23.37
N LYS A 243 6.59 -22.12 -24.57
CA LYS A 243 5.86 -22.24 -25.83
C LYS A 243 5.65 -23.69 -26.21
N ASN A 244 4.42 -24.07 -26.51
CA ASN A 244 4.10 -25.44 -26.89
C ASN A 244 4.31 -25.66 -28.41
N GLU A 245 5.50 -25.43 -28.91
CA GLU A 245 5.87 -25.64 -30.32
C GLU A 245 5.85 -27.12 -30.74
N ASN A 246 5.97 -28.03 -29.77
CA ASN A 246 6.06 -29.47 -30.00
C ASN A 246 4.73 -30.22 -29.78
N ASN A 247 3.62 -29.52 -29.69
CA ASN A 247 2.28 -30.08 -29.54
C ASN A 247 2.15 -31.11 -28.39
N ILE A 248 2.71 -30.80 -27.23
CA ILE A 248 2.51 -31.63 -26.04
C ILE A 248 1.01 -31.64 -25.70
N SER A 249 0.49 -32.85 -25.42
CA SER A 249 -0.93 -33.03 -25.11
C SER A 249 -1.36 -32.20 -23.90
N MET A 250 -2.40 -31.38 -24.06
CA MET A 250 -2.99 -30.60 -22.96
C MET A 250 -3.49 -31.50 -21.85
N GLU A 251 -4.12 -32.62 -22.18
CA GLU A 251 -4.63 -33.62 -21.23
C GLU A 251 -3.48 -34.16 -20.34
N TYR A 252 -2.30 -34.37 -20.92
CA TYR A 252 -1.14 -34.76 -20.13
C TYR A 252 -0.65 -33.62 -19.21
N LEU A 253 -0.57 -32.39 -19.72
CA LEU A 253 -0.17 -31.24 -18.90
C LEU A 253 -1.13 -31.00 -17.72
N GLU A 254 -2.43 -31.16 -17.94
CA GLU A 254 -3.45 -31.11 -16.89
C GLU A 254 -3.28 -32.19 -15.83
N SER A 255 -2.79 -33.39 -16.24
CA SER A 255 -2.56 -34.51 -15.31
C SER A 255 -1.39 -34.31 -14.36
N ILE A 256 -0.37 -33.51 -14.75
CA ILE A 256 0.88 -33.29 -14.01
C ILE A 256 0.94 -31.94 -13.31
N SER A 257 -0.05 -31.07 -13.51
CA SER A 257 -0.12 -29.72 -12.94
C SER A 257 -1.43 -29.50 -12.18
N LYS A 258 -1.45 -28.50 -11.30
CA LYS A 258 -2.70 -28.08 -10.63
C LYS A 258 -3.63 -27.31 -11.54
N LYS A 259 -3.05 -26.57 -12.48
CA LYS A 259 -3.78 -25.72 -13.42
C LYS A 259 -2.93 -25.53 -14.67
N VAL A 260 -3.57 -25.56 -15.81
CA VAL A 260 -3.02 -25.20 -17.11
C VAL A 260 -3.76 -23.97 -17.62
N ILE A 261 -3.02 -22.98 -18.08
CA ILE A 261 -3.55 -21.80 -18.78
C ILE A 261 -2.94 -21.85 -20.18
N ASP A 262 -3.81 -21.96 -21.19
CA ASP A 262 -3.44 -21.98 -22.60
C ASP A 262 -3.55 -20.57 -23.18
N GLY A 263 -2.47 -20.11 -23.82
CA GLY A 263 -2.35 -18.79 -24.43
C GLY A 263 -1.21 -18.77 -25.44
N ASP A 264 -0.62 -17.61 -25.68
CA ASP A 264 0.60 -17.47 -26.51
C ASP A 264 1.77 -18.30 -25.93
N GLU A 265 1.81 -18.45 -24.62
CA GLU A 265 2.64 -19.39 -23.88
C GLU A 265 1.74 -20.25 -22.99
N ILE A 266 2.13 -21.50 -22.78
CA ILE A 266 1.47 -22.34 -21.78
C ILE A 266 2.03 -21.99 -20.42
N GLU A 267 1.12 -21.78 -19.46
CA GLU A 267 1.44 -21.56 -18.06
C GLU A 267 0.93 -22.74 -17.23
N LEU A 268 1.84 -23.42 -16.54
CA LEU A 268 1.53 -24.50 -15.61
C LEU A 268 1.70 -24.01 -14.18
N VAL A 269 0.66 -24.16 -13.36
CA VAL A 269 0.77 -23.98 -11.90
C VAL A 269 1.06 -25.35 -11.29
N VAL A 270 2.20 -25.49 -10.64
CA VAL A 270 2.71 -26.78 -10.17
C VAL A 270 3.18 -26.71 -8.72
N LEU A 271 3.13 -27.82 -8.01
CA LEU A 271 3.74 -27.95 -6.68
C LEU A 271 5.28 -27.77 -6.78
N ALA A 272 5.88 -27.10 -5.80
CA ALA A 272 7.31 -26.83 -5.80
C ALA A 272 8.18 -28.10 -5.88
N ASP A 273 7.75 -29.20 -5.27
CA ASP A 273 8.42 -30.50 -5.30
C ASP A 273 8.34 -31.22 -6.66
N LYS A 274 7.36 -30.83 -7.50
CA LYS A 274 7.15 -31.38 -8.85
C LYS A 274 7.89 -30.65 -9.97
N VAL A 275 8.47 -29.50 -9.70
CA VAL A 275 9.11 -28.65 -10.70
C VAL A 275 10.18 -29.42 -11.48
N ASN A 276 11.09 -30.11 -10.79
CA ASN A 276 12.20 -30.82 -11.44
C ASN A 276 11.72 -31.96 -12.35
N GLU A 277 10.65 -32.66 -11.96
CA GLU A 277 10.03 -33.71 -12.75
C GLU A 277 9.43 -33.13 -14.05
N ILE A 278 8.68 -32.07 -13.93
CA ILE A 278 8.01 -31.43 -15.07
C ILE A 278 9.03 -30.79 -16.03
N VAL A 279 10.01 -30.06 -15.49
CA VAL A 279 11.08 -29.47 -16.31
C VAL A 279 11.87 -30.57 -17.07
N SER A 280 12.20 -31.66 -16.40
CA SER A 280 12.88 -32.79 -17.06
C SER A 280 12.06 -33.40 -18.19
N PHE A 281 10.75 -33.47 -17.99
CA PHE A 281 9.81 -33.92 -19.03
C PHE A 281 9.76 -32.91 -20.20
N LEU A 282 9.65 -31.61 -19.95
CA LEU A 282 9.62 -30.58 -20.99
C LEU A 282 10.89 -30.56 -21.81
N VAL A 283 12.06 -30.66 -21.18
CA VAL A 283 13.35 -30.71 -21.84
C VAL A 283 13.49 -31.99 -22.72
N LYS A 284 13.04 -33.16 -22.24
CA LYS A 284 13.02 -34.41 -23.04
C LYS A 284 12.13 -34.29 -24.27
N ASN A 285 11.10 -33.46 -24.23
CA ASN A 285 10.23 -33.19 -25.38
C ASN A 285 10.69 -31.97 -26.19
N SER A 286 11.98 -31.60 -26.06
CA SER A 286 12.63 -30.53 -26.83
C SER A 286 12.00 -29.15 -26.66
N VAL A 287 11.36 -28.88 -25.51
CA VAL A 287 10.88 -27.54 -25.18
C VAL A 287 12.08 -26.68 -24.80
N SER A 288 12.24 -25.56 -25.50
CA SER A 288 13.21 -24.51 -25.18
C SER A 288 12.50 -23.37 -24.43
N ASP A 289 13.24 -22.41 -23.90
CA ASP A 289 12.71 -21.20 -23.26
C ASP A 289 11.73 -21.45 -22.10
N ILE A 290 12.10 -22.41 -21.23
CA ILE A 290 11.34 -22.70 -20.02
C ILE A 290 11.63 -21.62 -18.96
N ASN A 291 10.63 -20.85 -18.59
CA ASN A 291 10.69 -19.86 -17.50
C ASN A 291 10.02 -20.43 -16.25
N ILE A 292 10.74 -20.39 -15.12
CA ILE A 292 10.24 -20.83 -13.83
C ILE A 292 10.22 -19.65 -12.89
N SER A 293 9.06 -19.34 -12.34
CA SER A 293 8.87 -18.25 -11.37
C SER A 293 8.05 -18.71 -10.17
N ASP A 294 8.16 -17.97 -9.08
CA ASP A 294 7.17 -18.07 -8.00
C ASP A 294 5.84 -17.49 -8.46
N GLU A 295 4.74 -17.95 -7.85
CA GLU A 295 3.47 -17.25 -8.00
C GLU A 295 3.66 -15.79 -7.55
N SER A 296 3.08 -14.86 -8.30
CA SER A 296 3.06 -13.47 -7.89
C SER A 296 2.25 -13.30 -6.60
N LEU A 297 2.56 -12.27 -5.83
CA LEU A 297 1.75 -11.92 -4.65
C LEU A 297 0.28 -11.69 -5.04
N GLU A 298 0.03 -11.26 -6.29
CA GLU A 298 -1.31 -11.06 -6.85
C GLU A 298 -2.08 -12.38 -6.99
N ASP A 299 -1.44 -13.40 -7.59
CA ASP A 299 -2.04 -14.72 -7.73
C ASP A 299 -2.36 -15.33 -6.37
N LEU A 300 -1.44 -15.18 -5.40
CA LEU A 300 -1.62 -15.63 -4.03
C LEU A 300 -2.80 -14.93 -3.34
N LEU A 301 -2.96 -13.63 -3.55
CA LEU A 301 -4.10 -12.88 -3.00
C LEU A 301 -5.42 -13.28 -3.66
N ILE A 302 -5.44 -13.48 -4.97
CA ILE A 302 -6.64 -13.95 -5.69
C ILE A 302 -7.07 -15.32 -5.16
N LYS A 303 -6.14 -16.25 -4.96
CA LYS A 303 -6.41 -17.56 -4.35
C LYS A 303 -6.94 -17.42 -2.92
N PHE A 304 -6.28 -16.60 -2.12
CA PHE A 304 -6.66 -16.36 -0.73
C PHE A 304 -8.08 -15.82 -0.60
N TYR A 305 -8.45 -14.85 -1.44
CA TYR A 305 -9.82 -14.32 -1.48
C TYR A 305 -10.83 -15.29 -2.11
N GLY A 306 -10.40 -16.14 -3.04
CA GLY A 306 -11.23 -17.15 -3.67
C GLY A 306 -11.61 -18.29 -2.72
N GLU A 307 -10.70 -18.74 -1.88
CA GLU A 307 -10.91 -19.79 -0.88
C GLU A 307 -11.79 -19.33 0.31
N ASN A 308 -11.66 -18.05 0.70
CA ASN A 308 -12.44 -17.48 1.81
C ASN A 308 -13.89 -17.07 1.43
N LYS A 309 -14.30 -17.26 0.16
CA LYS A 309 -15.68 -17.02 -0.30
C LYS A 309 -16.56 -18.29 -0.31
N ARG A 310 -16.04 -19.42 0.15
CA ARG A 310 -16.80 -20.67 0.33
C ARG A 310 -17.10 -20.88 1.86
#